data_8bcb9785adc13af78f40306e724b3793
#
_entry.id   8bcb9785adc13af78f40306e724b3793
#
_cell.length_a   1.000
_cell.length_b   1.000
_cell.length_c   1.000
_cell.angle_alpha   90.00
_cell.angle_beta   90.00
_cell.angle_gamma   90.00
#
_symmetry.space_group_name_H-M   'P 1'
#
loop_
_entity.id
_entity.type
_entity.pdbx_description
1 polymer ?
#
loop_
_entity_poly.entity_id
_entity_poly.type
_entity_poly.pdbx_seq_one_letter_code
_entity_poly.pdbx_strand_id
1 'polypeptide(L)'
;NFVISVLSGHIGGANELTQEISEKLNALPVITTAADVNKTIAVDLIGREFGWKIDDDSTVTKISAYMVNKEKIGVFQNAGQKNWWKKELPENVSVYNTFDDLVNSNSKGVLIISDQKLDDIVLENAVIYRPQTLVVGVGLHWDTPKETIKNGLESCLQKFNLSGKSIARFVSIKKEKD
;
A
#
# COMPACT_ATOMS: atom_id res chain seq x y z
N ASN A 1 13.37 0.06 34.05
CA ASN A 1 11.97 0.24 33.68
C ASN A 1 11.78 -0.19 32.24
N PHE A 2 10.61 -0.77 31.93
CA PHE A 2 10.20 -1.19 30.59
C PHE A 2 8.82 -0.65 30.28
N VAL A 3 8.57 -0.35 29.00
CA VAL A 3 7.23 -0.08 28.45
C VAL A 3 6.97 -1.16 27.40
N ILE A 4 5.91 -1.94 27.58
CA ILE A 4 5.63 -3.13 26.77
C ILE A 4 4.38 -2.90 25.94
N SER A 5 4.49 -3.10 24.63
CA SER A 5 3.35 -3.12 23.71
C SER A 5 2.66 -4.49 23.81
N VAL A 6 1.47 -4.55 24.45
CA VAL A 6 0.78 -5.83 24.74
C VAL A 6 -0.27 -6.17 23.66
N LEU A 7 -0.89 -5.17 23.08
CA LEU A 7 -1.89 -5.32 22.02
C LEU A 7 -1.37 -4.58 20.79
N SER A 8 -0.47 -5.23 20.08
CA SER A 8 0.18 -4.57 18.95
C SER A 8 -0.52 -4.89 17.65
N GLY A 9 -1.10 -3.85 17.07
CA GLY A 9 -1.26 -3.78 15.63
C GLY A 9 -0.48 -2.56 15.16
N HIS A 10 0.30 -2.67 14.12
CA HIS A 10 1.02 -1.53 13.56
C HIS A 10 0.06 -0.38 13.19
N ILE A 11 -1.12 -0.72 12.68
CA ILE A 11 -2.16 0.26 12.31
C ILE A 11 -2.71 0.99 13.52
N GLY A 12 -2.77 0.36 14.69
CA GLY A 12 -3.28 0.96 15.93
C GLY A 12 -2.35 1.96 16.61
N GLY A 13 -1.10 2.11 16.12
CA GLY A 13 -0.13 3.05 16.69
C GLY A 13 0.44 2.64 18.05
N ALA A 14 0.20 1.41 18.51
CA ALA A 14 0.67 0.95 19.82
C ALA A 14 2.20 0.91 19.93
N ASN A 15 2.89 0.59 18.84
CA ASN A 15 4.34 0.56 18.80
C ASN A 15 4.94 1.96 18.89
N GLU A 16 4.40 2.92 18.12
CA GLU A 16 4.82 4.33 18.18
C GLU A 16 4.56 4.92 19.58
N LEU A 17 3.39 4.64 20.16
CA LEU A 17 3.05 5.09 21.51
C LEU A 17 3.97 4.46 22.57
N THR A 18 4.32 3.19 22.42
CA THR A 18 5.27 2.51 23.31
C THR A 18 6.64 3.19 23.25
N GLN A 19 7.10 3.56 22.07
CA GLN A 19 8.36 4.28 21.87
C GLN A 19 8.31 5.65 22.56
N GLU A 20 7.27 6.44 22.29
CA GLU A 20 7.10 7.78 22.87
C GLU A 20 7.03 7.78 24.39
N ILE A 21 6.27 6.84 24.98
CA ILE A 21 6.18 6.69 26.44
C ILE A 21 7.54 6.27 27.02
N SER A 22 8.26 5.37 26.34
CA SER A 22 9.57 4.90 26.80
C SER A 22 10.58 6.04 26.86
N GLU A 23 10.59 6.91 25.86
CA GLU A 23 11.45 8.10 25.82
C GLU A 23 11.14 9.06 26.98
N LYS A 24 9.83 9.34 27.22
CA LYS A 24 9.39 10.24 28.31
C LYS A 24 9.71 9.68 29.70
N LEU A 25 9.69 8.37 29.87
CA LEU A 25 9.94 7.70 31.14
C LEU A 25 11.40 7.26 31.34
N ASN A 26 12.27 7.51 30.37
CA ASN A 26 13.64 6.95 30.32
C ASN A 26 13.63 5.45 30.60
N ALA A 27 12.76 4.73 29.88
CA ALA A 27 12.55 3.30 29.96
C ALA A 27 12.90 2.60 28.64
N LEU A 28 13.04 1.29 28.64
CA LEU A 28 13.29 0.50 27.44
C LEU A 28 11.95 0.11 26.78
N PRO A 29 11.74 0.38 25.49
CA PRO A 29 10.56 -0.10 24.76
C PRO A 29 10.69 -1.59 24.48
N VAL A 30 9.62 -2.34 24.72
CA VAL A 30 9.52 -3.76 24.37
C VAL A 30 8.39 -3.92 23.37
N ILE A 31 8.76 -4.04 22.10
CA ILE A 31 7.84 -4.21 20.95
C ILE A 31 7.97 -5.64 20.47
N THR A 32 6.85 -6.37 20.48
CA THR A 32 6.81 -7.82 20.29
C THR A 32 6.01 -8.25 19.07
N THR A 33 5.76 -7.35 18.10
CA THR A 33 5.10 -7.77 16.86
C THR A 33 5.98 -8.76 16.08
N ALA A 34 5.36 -9.73 15.42
CA ALA A 34 6.09 -10.79 14.71
C ALA A 34 7.03 -10.22 13.63
N ALA A 35 6.65 -9.15 12.96
CA ALA A 35 7.47 -8.48 11.96
C ALA A 35 8.69 -7.77 12.58
N ASP A 36 8.52 -7.12 13.74
CA ASP A 36 9.62 -6.42 14.42
C ASP A 36 10.63 -7.42 15.01
N VAL A 37 10.15 -8.48 15.67
CA VAL A 37 10.99 -9.52 16.24
C VAL A 37 11.82 -10.24 15.14
N ASN A 38 11.20 -10.53 14.00
CA ASN A 38 11.86 -11.20 12.88
C ASN A 38 12.62 -10.24 11.95
N LYS A 39 12.61 -8.93 12.22
CA LYS A 39 13.26 -7.90 11.40
C LYS A 39 12.83 -7.98 9.92
N THR A 40 11.57 -8.29 9.69
CA THR A 40 11.00 -8.46 8.35
C THR A 40 10.04 -7.31 8.00
N ILE A 41 9.48 -7.35 6.80
CA ILE A 41 8.58 -6.31 6.31
C ILE A 41 7.21 -6.44 6.99
N ALA A 42 6.75 -5.36 7.61
CA ALA A 42 5.38 -5.24 8.08
C ALA A 42 4.46 -4.93 6.88
N VAL A 43 3.78 -5.95 6.39
CA VAL A 43 2.98 -5.90 5.14
C VAL A 43 1.88 -4.84 5.22
N ASP A 44 1.29 -4.64 6.39
CA ASP A 44 0.25 -3.65 6.66
C ASP A 44 0.75 -2.18 6.70
N LEU A 45 2.07 -1.98 6.77
CA LEU A 45 2.68 -0.64 6.85
C LEU A 45 3.29 -0.13 5.56
N ILE A 46 3.43 -0.97 4.54
CA ILE A 46 4.07 -0.56 3.28
C ILE A 46 3.35 0.64 2.68
N GLY A 47 4.12 1.71 2.41
CA GLY A 47 3.64 2.93 1.78
C GLY A 47 2.76 3.82 2.64
N ARG A 48 2.56 3.51 3.93
CA ARG A 48 1.75 4.32 4.86
C ARG A 48 2.27 5.75 4.96
N GLU A 49 3.59 5.94 5.02
CA GLU A 49 4.22 7.27 5.05
C GLU A 49 3.94 8.11 3.79
N PHE A 50 3.59 7.47 2.67
CA PHE A 50 3.24 8.12 1.40
C PHE A 50 1.72 8.22 1.16
N GLY A 51 0.91 7.78 2.12
CA GLY A 51 -0.55 7.77 2.01
C GLY A 51 -1.11 6.72 1.04
N TRP A 52 -0.34 5.64 0.76
CA TRP A 52 -0.83 4.56 -0.09
C TRP A 52 -2.01 3.85 0.56
N LYS A 53 -2.90 3.33 -0.26
CA LYS A 53 -4.04 2.53 0.19
C LYS A 53 -3.81 1.07 -0.16
N ILE A 54 -4.26 0.16 0.70
CA ILE A 54 -4.36 -1.26 0.35
C ILE A 54 -5.67 -1.44 -0.41
N ASP A 55 -5.62 -2.20 -1.51
CA ASP A 55 -6.77 -2.41 -2.38
C ASP A 55 -7.84 -3.29 -1.72
N ASP A 56 -7.38 -4.42 -1.18
CA ASP A 56 -8.15 -5.36 -0.36
C ASP A 56 -7.25 -5.88 0.77
N ASP A 57 -7.68 -5.75 2.00
CA ASP A 57 -6.92 -6.15 3.19
C ASP A 57 -7.12 -7.63 3.59
N SER A 58 -8.03 -8.34 2.93
CA SER A 58 -8.37 -9.73 3.23
C SER A 58 -7.17 -10.70 3.19
N THR A 59 -6.18 -10.40 2.35
CA THR A 59 -4.97 -11.21 2.18
C THR A 59 -3.79 -10.77 3.06
N VAL A 60 -3.85 -9.60 3.68
CA VAL A 60 -2.75 -9.02 4.47
C VAL A 60 -2.24 -9.96 5.55
N THR A 61 -3.14 -10.55 6.34
CA THR A 61 -2.78 -11.48 7.41
C THR A 61 -2.06 -12.73 6.86
N LYS A 62 -2.55 -13.27 5.75
CA LYS A 62 -1.98 -14.45 5.10
C LYS A 62 -0.57 -14.16 4.58
N ILE A 63 -0.38 -13.04 3.88
CA ILE A 63 0.91 -12.64 3.33
C ILE A 63 1.89 -12.26 4.46
N SER A 64 1.43 -11.62 5.53
CA SER A 64 2.23 -11.36 6.73
C SER A 64 2.73 -12.67 7.36
N ALA A 65 1.90 -13.71 7.41
CA ALA A 65 2.31 -15.02 7.89
C ALA A 65 3.39 -15.64 6.98
N TYR A 66 3.24 -15.55 5.66
CA TYR A 66 4.26 -15.99 4.71
C TYR A 66 5.58 -15.24 4.89
N MET A 67 5.52 -13.93 5.08
CA MET A 67 6.68 -13.08 5.33
C MET A 67 7.46 -13.52 6.58
N VAL A 68 6.75 -13.69 7.70
CA VAL A 68 7.34 -14.12 8.99
C VAL A 68 7.91 -15.54 8.90
N ASN A 69 7.25 -16.44 8.17
CA ASN A 69 7.69 -17.82 7.98
C ASN A 69 8.80 -17.98 6.93
N LYS A 70 9.34 -16.86 6.41
CA LYS A 70 10.41 -16.83 5.40
C LYS A 70 10.05 -17.56 4.11
N GLU A 71 8.76 -17.62 3.79
CA GLU A 71 8.32 -18.11 2.48
C GLU A 71 8.69 -17.12 1.39
N LYS A 72 8.88 -17.58 0.16
CA LYS A 72 9.27 -16.73 -0.97
C LYS A 72 8.19 -15.70 -1.29
N ILE A 73 8.56 -14.43 -1.21
CA ILE A 73 7.69 -13.28 -1.51
C ILE A 73 8.24 -12.52 -2.72
N GLY A 74 7.39 -12.32 -3.70
CA GLY A 74 7.69 -11.48 -4.86
C GLY A 74 7.18 -10.06 -4.67
N VAL A 75 7.94 -9.10 -5.16
CA VAL A 75 7.54 -7.69 -5.18
C VAL A 75 7.59 -7.17 -6.61
N PHE A 76 6.53 -6.52 -7.04
CA PHE A 76 6.49 -5.78 -8.29
C PHE A 76 6.04 -4.35 -8.03
N GLN A 77 6.74 -3.38 -8.64
CA GLN A 77 6.40 -1.98 -8.50
C GLN A 77 6.54 -1.24 -9.83
N ASN A 78 5.43 -0.67 -10.31
CA ASN A 78 5.42 0.21 -11.46
C ASN A 78 4.96 1.65 -11.16
N ALA A 79 4.51 1.93 -9.95
CA ALA A 79 4.03 3.25 -9.52
C ALA A 79 4.50 3.62 -8.11
N GLY A 80 4.36 4.88 -7.73
CA GLY A 80 4.68 5.37 -6.38
C GLY A 80 6.17 5.53 -6.09
N GLN A 81 6.46 5.85 -4.84
CA GLN A 81 7.82 6.10 -4.35
C GLN A 81 8.61 4.80 -4.25
N LYS A 82 9.87 4.79 -4.71
CA LYS A 82 10.72 3.59 -4.67
C LYS A 82 11.43 3.36 -3.33
N ASN A 83 11.42 4.35 -2.45
CA ASN A 83 12.07 4.31 -1.14
C ASN A 83 11.14 3.88 0.00
N TRP A 84 10.11 3.08 -0.31
CA TRP A 84 9.16 2.53 0.67
C TRP A 84 9.81 1.55 1.64
N TRP A 85 10.97 1.00 1.29
CA TRP A 85 11.80 0.18 2.16
C TRP A 85 13.22 0.75 2.19
N LYS A 86 13.69 1.10 3.40
CA LYS A 86 14.97 1.82 3.61
C LYS A 86 16.11 0.92 4.07
N LYS A 87 15.83 -0.36 4.32
CA LYS A 87 16.79 -1.37 4.79
C LYS A 87 17.09 -2.36 3.65
N GLU A 88 18.04 -3.23 3.88
CA GLU A 88 18.21 -4.40 3.01
C GLU A 88 16.93 -5.23 3.03
N LEU A 89 16.56 -5.75 1.86
CA LEU A 89 15.39 -6.62 1.76
C LEU A 89 15.67 -7.93 2.49
N PRO A 90 14.67 -8.51 3.16
CA PRO A 90 14.80 -9.86 3.71
C PRO A 90 15.17 -10.88 2.63
N GLU A 91 15.95 -11.89 2.98
CA GLU A 91 16.46 -12.89 2.03
C GLU A 91 15.37 -13.63 1.24
N ASN A 92 14.18 -13.73 1.83
CA ASN A 92 13.02 -14.36 1.20
C ASN A 92 12.21 -13.43 0.28
N VAL A 93 12.63 -12.16 0.13
CA VAL A 93 11.93 -11.15 -0.69
C VAL A 93 12.74 -10.85 -1.94
N SER A 94 12.11 -10.96 -3.10
CA SER A 94 12.71 -10.66 -4.42
C SER A 94 11.89 -9.63 -5.17
N VAL A 95 12.55 -8.64 -5.75
CA VAL A 95 11.91 -7.60 -6.59
C VAL A 95 12.00 -8.01 -8.04
N TYR A 96 10.89 -7.90 -8.76
CA TYR A 96 10.78 -8.21 -10.19
C TYR A 96 10.48 -6.93 -10.99
N ASN A 97 11.14 -6.79 -12.11
CA ASN A 97 11.02 -5.60 -12.97
C ASN A 97 9.77 -5.63 -13.85
N THR A 98 9.29 -6.81 -14.18
CA THR A 98 8.06 -6.98 -14.97
C THR A 98 7.03 -7.79 -14.19
N PHE A 99 5.76 -7.59 -14.55
CA PHE A 99 4.67 -8.35 -13.96
C PHE A 99 4.74 -9.83 -14.36
N ASP A 100 5.15 -10.11 -15.59
CA ASP A 100 5.32 -11.48 -16.09
C ASP A 100 6.41 -12.24 -15.33
N ASP A 101 7.53 -11.60 -14.99
CA ASP A 101 8.58 -12.21 -14.16
C ASP A 101 8.04 -12.53 -12.75
N LEU A 102 7.21 -11.65 -12.18
CA LEU A 102 6.57 -11.90 -10.89
C LEU A 102 5.66 -13.13 -10.96
N VAL A 103 4.79 -13.19 -11.96
CA VAL A 103 3.83 -14.31 -12.16
C VAL A 103 4.58 -15.64 -12.29
N ASN A 104 5.69 -15.66 -13.04
CA ASN A 104 6.50 -16.86 -13.27
C ASN A 104 7.47 -17.18 -12.12
N SER A 105 7.49 -16.39 -11.06
CA SER A 105 8.52 -16.48 -10.01
C SER A 105 8.34 -17.62 -9.01
N ASN A 106 7.23 -18.35 -9.04
CA ASN A 106 6.84 -19.32 -8.00
C ASN A 106 6.86 -18.73 -6.58
N SER A 107 6.61 -17.43 -6.43
CA SER A 107 6.47 -16.78 -5.14
C SER A 107 5.17 -17.25 -4.48
N LYS A 108 5.24 -17.56 -3.18
CA LYS A 108 4.07 -18.04 -2.41
C LYS A 108 3.10 -16.92 -2.09
N GLY A 109 3.63 -15.72 -1.92
CA GLY A 109 2.88 -14.48 -1.77
C GLY A 109 3.51 -13.35 -2.57
N VAL A 110 2.73 -12.35 -2.93
CA VAL A 110 3.21 -11.22 -3.72
C VAL A 110 2.75 -9.88 -3.13
N LEU A 111 3.62 -8.89 -3.27
CA LEU A 111 3.35 -7.50 -2.92
C LEU A 111 3.39 -6.69 -4.23
N ILE A 112 2.29 -6.04 -4.55
CA ILE A 112 2.15 -5.32 -5.81
C ILE A 112 1.91 -3.85 -5.52
N ILE A 113 2.78 -2.98 -6.03
CA ILE A 113 2.68 -1.53 -5.86
C ILE A 113 2.38 -0.93 -7.24
N SER A 114 1.10 -0.61 -7.47
CA SER A 114 0.64 -0.22 -8.80
C SER A 114 -0.59 0.69 -8.75
N ASP A 115 -0.66 1.64 -9.68
CA ASP A 115 -1.86 2.43 -9.97
C ASP A 115 -2.72 1.83 -11.09
N GLN A 116 -2.27 0.74 -11.71
CA GLN A 116 -2.99 0.02 -12.74
C GLN A 116 -3.85 -1.10 -12.16
N LYS A 117 -4.97 -1.42 -12.82
CA LYS A 117 -5.69 -2.67 -12.60
C LYS A 117 -4.85 -3.82 -13.14
N LEU A 118 -4.83 -4.93 -12.43
CA LEU A 118 -4.04 -6.11 -12.77
C LEU A 118 -4.97 -7.29 -12.98
N ASP A 119 -4.54 -8.24 -13.78
CA ASP A 119 -5.33 -9.43 -14.08
C ASP A 119 -5.57 -10.28 -12.82
N ASP A 120 -6.72 -10.92 -12.73
CA ASP A 120 -7.22 -11.64 -11.55
C ASP A 120 -6.40 -12.88 -11.15
N ILE A 121 -5.54 -13.39 -12.02
CA ILE A 121 -4.81 -14.66 -11.86
C ILE A 121 -3.84 -14.66 -10.65
N VAL A 122 -3.33 -13.50 -10.26
CA VAL A 122 -2.34 -13.38 -9.18
C VAL A 122 -2.96 -12.94 -7.86
N LEU A 123 -4.24 -12.59 -7.84
CA LEU A 123 -4.86 -11.86 -6.73
C LEU A 123 -5.13 -12.71 -5.48
N GLU A 124 -5.22 -14.03 -5.58
CA GLU A 124 -5.50 -14.91 -4.43
C GLU A 124 -4.42 -14.88 -3.33
N ASN A 125 -3.16 -14.57 -3.70
CA ASN A 125 -2.01 -14.51 -2.80
C ASN A 125 -1.26 -13.17 -2.92
N ALA A 126 -1.99 -12.08 -3.13
CA ALA A 126 -1.40 -10.75 -3.32
C ALA A 126 -1.91 -9.75 -2.29
N VAL A 127 -1.05 -8.81 -1.91
CA VAL A 127 -1.45 -7.53 -1.33
C VAL A 127 -1.12 -6.45 -2.34
N ILE A 128 -2.13 -5.68 -2.75
CA ILE A 128 -1.99 -4.62 -3.73
C ILE A 128 -2.03 -3.27 -3.02
N TYR A 129 -0.94 -2.52 -3.14
CA TYR A 129 -0.84 -1.15 -2.66
C TYR A 129 -1.13 -0.19 -3.79
N ARG A 130 -1.94 0.84 -3.51
CA ARG A 130 -2.41 1.85 -4.45
C ARG A 130 -1.75 3.20 -4.12
N PRO A 131 -0.60 3.50 -4.74
CA PRO A 131 0.01 4.82 -4.61
C PRO A 131 -0.93 5.91 -5.11
N GLN A 132 -0.92 7.06 -4.45
CA GLN A 132 -1.77 8.21 -4.79
C GLN A 132 -1.07 9.03 -5.90
N THR A 133 -0.99 8.47 -7.11
CA THR A 133 -0.24 9.03 -8.26
C THR A 133 -1.11 9.80 -9.24
N LEU A 134 -2.44 9.55 -9.24
CA LEU A 134 -3.32 10.11 -10.25
C LEU A 134 -3.91 11.45 -9.81
N VAL A 135 -3.84 12.43 -10.69
CA VAL A 135 -4.52 13.72 -10.55
C VAL A 135 -5.57 13.83 -11.67
N VAL A 136 -6.82 14.00 -11.30
CA VAL A 136 -7.93 14.10 -12.25
C VAL A 136 -8.27 15.55 -12.50
N GLY A 137 -8.01 16.04 -13.73
CA GLY A 137 -8.44 17.34 -14.21
C GLY A 137 -9.90 17.28 -14.69
N VAL A 138 -10.77 18.16 -14.17
CA VAL A 138 -12.19 18.18 -14.53
C VAL A 138 -12.54 19.56 -15.11
N GLY A 139 -12.91 19.58 -16.39
CA GLY A 139 -13.46 20.75 -17.07
C GLY A 139 -14.92 20.53 -17.40
N LEU A 140 -15.81 21.38 -16.88
CA LEU A 140 -17.25 21.19 -16.98
C LEU A 140 -17.94 22.48 -17.46
N HIS A 141 -19.09 22.31 -18.12
CA HIS A 141 -20.08 23.36 -18.25
C HIS A 141 -20.92 23.47 -16.97
N TRP A 142 -21.56 24.64 -16.76
CA TRP A 142 -22.53 24.78 -15.72
C TRP A 142 -23.62 23.72 -15.88
N ASP A 143 -24.16 23.25 -14.78
CA ASP A 143 -25.24 22.26 -14.73
C ASP A 143 -24.92 20.88 -15.35
N THR A 144 -23.63 20.53 -15.57
CA THR A 144 -23.26 19.18 -15.98
C THR A 144 -23.68 18.15 -14.92
N PRO A 145 -24.53 17.16 -15.30
CA PRO A 145 -25.00 16.16 -14.35
C PRO A 145 -23.84 15.37 -13.71
N LYS A 146 -23.97 15.07 -12.41
CA LYS A 146 -22.98 14.28 -11.67
C LYS A 146 -22.67 12.93 -12.34
N GLU A 147 -23.70 12.29 -12.90
CA GLU A 147 -23.54 11.00 -13.60
C GLU A 147 -22.67 11.13 -14.85
N THR A 148 -22.72 12.23 -15.58
CA THR A 148 -21.84 12.47 -16.73
C THR A 148 -20.38 12.52 -16.30
N ILE A 149 -20.09 13.16 -15.16
CA ILE A 149 -18.74 13.25 -14.60
C ILE A 149 -18.26 11.87 -14.19
N LYS A 150 -19.10 11.13 -13.46
CA LYS A 150 -18.80 9.78 -12.98
C LYS A 150 -18.50 8.83 -14.15
N ASN A 151 -19.40 8.80 -15.14
CA ASN A 151 -19.24 7.93 -16.32
C ASN A 151 -18.00 8.30 -17.13
N GLY A 152 -17.70 9.60 -17.29
CA GLY A 152 -16.48 10.08 -17.94
C GLY A 152 -15.22 9.63 -17.21
N LEU A 153 -15.20 9.73 -15.89
CA LEU A 153 -14.08 9.26 -15.06
C LEU A 153 -13.90 7.74 -15.17
N GLU A 154 -14.99 6.98 -15.02
CA GLU A 154 -14.95 5.51 -15.10
C GLU A 154 -14.45 5.05 -16.48
N SER A 155 -14.96 5.66 -17.56
CA SER A 155 -14.51 5.38 -18.93
C SER A 155 -13.01 5.68 -19.12
N CYS A 156 -12.55 6.80 -18.56
CA CYS A 156 -11.13 7.17 -18.61
C CYS A 156 -10.25 6.17 -17.86
N LEU A 157 -10.63 5.83 -16.62
CA LEU A 157 -9.90 4.85 -15.82
C LEU A 157 -9.85 3.47 -16.51
N GLN A 158 -10.97 3.04 -17.10
CA GLN A 158 -11.05 1.78 -17.83
C GLN A 158 -10.17 1.81 -19.08
N LYS A 159 -10.24 2.87 -19.88
CA LYS A 159 -9.46 3.03 -21.12
C LYS A 159 -7.95 2.91 -20.89
N PHE A 160 -7.47 3.45 -19.76
CA PHE A 160 -6.04 3.44 -19.42
C PHE A 160 -5.67 2.36 -18.39
N ASN A 161 -6.60 1.46 -18.08
CA ASN A 161 -6.42 0.38 -17.11
C ASN A 161 -5.95 0.88 -15.74
N LEU A 162 -6.49 1.99 -15.24
CA LEU A 162 -6.09 2.64 -14.01
C LEU A 162 -7.04 2.33 -12.84
N SER A 163 -6.50 2.30 -11.62
CA SER A 163 -7.28 2.13 -10.41
C SER A 163 -7.77 3.48 -9.86
N GLY A 164 -9.08 3.63 -9.67
CA GLY A 164 -9.64 4.80 -9.03
C GLY A 164 -9.15 5.01 -7.58
N LYS A 165 -8.68 3.95 -6.92
CA LYS A 165 -8.08 4.04 -5.58
C LYS A 165 -6.73 4.75 -5.56
N SER A 166 -6.10 4.94 -6.73
CA SER A 166 -4.85 5.71 -6.87
C SER A 166 -5.05 7.19 -7.16
N ILE A 167 -6.30 7.67 -7.16
CA ILE A 167 -6.58 9.10 -7.33
C ILE A 167 -6.20 9.85 -6.06
N ALA A 168 -5.19 10.73 -6.18
CA ALA A 168 -4.74 11.61 -5.12
C ALA A 168 -5.70 12.79 -4.93
N ARG A 169 -6.14 13.39 -6.04
CA ARG A 169 -6.99 14.60 -6.00
C ARG A 169 -7.68 14.88 -7.33
N PHE A 170 -8.72 15.68 -7.24
CA PHE A 170 -9.38 16.32 -8.37
C PHE A 170 -8.94 17.78 -8.45
N VAL A 171 -8.78 18.28 -9.66
CA VAL A 171 -8.45 19.68 -9.93
C VAL A 171 -9.38 20.23 -11.00
N SER A 172 -9.75 21.49 -10.86
CA SER A 172 -10.59 22.20 -11.83
C SER A 172 -10.23 23.69 -11.83
N ILE A 173 -10.59 24.38 -12.90
CA ILE A 173 -10.50 25.84 -12.95
C ILE A 173 -11.70 26.48 -12.24
N LYS A 174 -11.46 27.52 -11.48
CA LYS A 174 -12.54 28.34 -10.95
C LYS A 174 -13.14 29.15 -12.11
N LYS A 175 -14.43 28.95 -12.37
CA LYS A 175 -15.21 29.81 -13.27
C LYS A 175 -16.04 30.76 -12.42
N GLU A 176 -15.96 32.06 -12.74
CA GLU A 176 -16.93 33.02 -12.21
C GLU A 176 -18.21 32.89 -13.02
N LYS A 177 -19.33 33.00 -12.34
CA LYS A 177 -20.65 33.01 -13.00
C LYS A 177 -20.87 34.45 -13.42
N ASP A 178 -20.99 34.69 -14.74
CA ASP A 178 -21.38 36.00 -15.28
C ASP A 178 -22.78 36.38 -14.80
#